data_c366b5f551bf4dbcbbc957826ae542b1
#
_entry.id   c366b5f551bf4dbcbbc957826ae542b1
#
_cell.length_a   1.000
_cell.length_b   1.000
_cell.length_c   1.000
_cell.angle_alpha   90.00
_cell.angle_beta   90.00
_cell.angle_gamma   90.00
#
_symmetry.space_group_name_H-M   'P 1'
#
loop_
_entity.id
_entity.type
_entity.pdbx_description
1 polymer ?
#
loop_
_entity_poly.entity_id
_entity_poly.type
_entity_poly.pdbx_seq_one_letter_code
_entity_poly.pdbx_strand_id
1 'polypeptide(L)'
;MKKTSLKLTALLGLFFLPFTAFAEEPIQSLNKMSQAMRDLNYELAFVQTTPTNMDSFRYRHIKQGQKVYAQLVTLDGEQQEIIQRGNLVSYFQPDSRAFTINSGEIVDALPAVIRTDFSKLSQNYDFIKLGKDRIAGRFVDTIRIVPKDDFRYQYLVFLDEENGLLLRGDMLDREGKLLDQ
;
A
#
# COMPACT_ATOMS: atom_id res chain seq x y z
N MET A 1 73.12 7.92 -38.44
CA MET A 1 71.65 8.20 -38.56
C MET A 1 70.93 7.34 -37.54
N LYS A 2 70.56 7.90 -36.36
CA LYS A 2 69.80 7.20 -35.32
C LYS A 2 68.32 7.54 -35.45
N LYS A 3 67.46 6.55 -35.72
CA LYS A 3 66.02 6.69 -35.76
C LYS A 3 65.46 6.52 -34.33
N THR A 4 64.95 7.58 -33.72
CA THR A 4 64.22 7.58 -32.48
C THR A 4 62.76 7.20 -32.71
N SER A 5 62.33 6.08 -32.18
CA SER A 5 60.94 5.59 -32.20
C SER A 5 60.19 6.19 -31.00
N LEU A 6 59.22 7.04 -31.28
CA LEU A 6 58.32 7.64 -30.26
C LEU A 6 57.16 6.66 -29.98
N LYS A 7 57.17 6.05 -28.79
CA LYS A 7 56.08 5.21 -28.32
C LYS A 7 54.95 6.09 -27.75
N LEU A 8 53.81 6.17 -28.47
CA LEU A 8 52.60 6.86 -28.06
C LEU A 8 51.81 5.91 -27.11
N THR A 9 51.88 6.15 -25.81
CA THR A 9 51.08 5.40 -24.81
C THR A 9 49.73 6.07 -24.69
N ALA A 10 48.67 5.47 -25.26
CA ALA A 10 47.31 5.92 -25.10
C ALA A 10 46.80 5.51 -23.71
N LEU A 11 46.63 6.50 -22.83
CA LEU A 11 46.05 6.35 -21.49
C LEU A 11 44.52 6.33 -21.62
N LEU A 12 43.90 5.13 -21.62
CA LEU A 12 42.45 4.93 -21.66
C LEU A 12 41.86 5.24 -20.27
N GLY A 13 41.41 6.48 -20.05
CA GLY A 13 40.73 6.91 -18.84
C GLY A 13 39.35 6.28 -18.76
N LEU A 14 39.19 5.28 -17.90
CA LEU A 14 37.89 4.66 -17.58
C LEU A 14 37.04 5.67 -16.77
N PHE A 15 36.08 6.33 -17.41
CA PHE A 15 35.19 7.29 -16.79
C PHE A 15 34.13 6.50 -15.99
N PHE A 16 34.37 6.30 -14.70
CA PHE A 16 33.38 5.79 -13.74
C PHE A 16 32.34 6.89 -13.50
N LEU A 17 31.21 6.84 -14.21
CA LEU A 17 30.04 7.64 -13.87
C LEU A 17 29.42 7.04 -12.60
N PRO A 18 29.27 7.79 -11.51
CA PRO A 18 28.51 7.30 -10.37
C PRO A 18 27.05 7.17 -10.77
N PHE A 19 26.54 5.94 -10.83
CA PHE A 19 25.10 5.66 -10.87
C PHE A 19 24.52 6.11 -9.52
N THR A 20 24.01 7.33 -9.45
CA THR A 20 23.16 7.74 -8.32
C THR A 20 21.83 7.03 -8.48
N ALA A 21 21.65 5.93 -7.77
CA ALA A 21 20.33 5.33 -7.59
C ALA A 21 19.48 6.35 -6.80
N PHE A 22 18.55 7.03 -7.46
CA PHE A 22 17.55 7.83 -6.79
C PHE A 22 16.62 6.85 -6.05
N ALA A 23 16.77 6.76 -4.73
CA ALA A 23 15.79 6.09 -3.89
C ALA A 23 14.49 6.91 -3.95
N GLU A 24 13.38 6.26 -4.32
CA GLU A 24 12.06 6.90 -4.30
C GLU A 24 11.74 7.34 -2.87
N GLU A 25 11.32 8.60 -2.71
CA GLU A 25 10.93 9.15 -1.41
C GLU A 25 9.72 8.37 -0.84
N PRO A 26 9.72 8.00 0.45
CA PRO A 26 8.67 7.16 1.05
C PRO A 26 7.26 7.70 0.82
N ILE A 27 7.09 9.02 0.86
CA ILE A 27 5.79 9.67 0.63
C ILE A 27 5.30 9.49 -0.81
N GLN A 28 6.20 9.42 -1.79
CA GLN A 28 5.84 9.17 -3.19
C GLN A 28 5.33 7.73 -3.36
N SER A 29 5.99 6.75 -2.73
CA SER A 29 5.54 5.35 -2.72
C SER A 29 4.16 5.22 -2.08
N LEU A 30 3.90 5.91 -0.97
CA LEU A 30 2.59 5.93 -0.30
C LEU A 30 1.48 6.58 -1.15
N ASN A 31 1.79 7.67 -1.84
CA ASN A 31 0.85 8.31 -2.77
C ASN A 31 0.56 7.42 -3.98
N LYS A 32 1.58 6.72 -4.50
CA LYS A 32 1.44 5.72 -5.57
C LYS A 32 0.55 4.55 -5.12
N MET A 33 0.71 4.06 -3.89
CA MET A 33 -0.20 3.07 -3.30
C MET A 33 -1.65 3.56 -3.31
N SER A 34 -1.90 4.76 -2.78
CA SER A 34 -3.26 5.31 -2.75
C SER A 34 -3.87 5.46 -4.15
N GLN A 35 -3.05 5.78 -5.15
CA GLN A 35 -3.48 5.84 -6.54
C GLN A 35 -3.76 4.43 -7.09
N ALA A 36 -2.86 3.47 -6.87
CA ALA A 36 -3.03 2.08 -7.32
C ALA A 36 -4.30 1.46 -6.76
N MET A 37 -4.57 1.64 -5.47
CA MET A 37 -5.78 1.14 -4.81
C MET A 37 -7.07 1.73 -5.39
N ARG A 38 -7.04 2.97 -5.91
CA ARG A 38 -8.20 3.62 -6.54
C ARG A 38 -8.36 3.34 -8.03
N ASP A 39 -7.27 3.09 -8.75
CA ASP A 39 -7.26 3.13 -10.21
C ASP A 39 -7.11 1.75 -10.86
N LEU A 40 -6.50 0.79 -10.18
CA LEU A 40 -6.31 -0.55 -10.72
C LEU A 40 -7.57 -1.41 -10.57
N ASN A 41 -7.69 -2.39 -11.46
CA ASN A 41 -8.64 -3.48 -11.32
C ASN A 41 -7.93 -4.66 -10.65
N TYR A 42 -8.43 -5.11 -9.49
CA TYR A 42 -7.78 -6.17 -8.73
C TYR A 42 -8.75 -6.98 -7.88
N GLU A 43 -8.31 -8.15 -7.45
CA GLU A 43 -8.94 -8.97 -6.42
C GLU A 43 -7.90 -9.28 -5.35
N LEU A 44 -8.27 -9.12 -4.08
CA LEU A 44 -7.48 -9.45 -2.91
C LEU A 44 -8.26 -10.42 -2.03
N ALA A 45 -7.60 -11.45 -1.51
CA ALA A 45 -8.04 -12.18 -0.32
C ALA A 45 -7.10 -11.76 0.83
N PHE A 46 -7.67 -11.30 1.93
CA PHE A 46 -6.90 -10.81 3.05
C PHE A 46 -7.51 -11.22 4.38
N VAL A 47 -6.70 -11.16 5.42
CA VAL A 47 -7.09 -11.43 6.81
C VAL A 47 -6.88 -10.15 7.61
N GLN A 48 -7.88 -9.75 8.39
CA GLN A 48 -7.74 -8.73 9.41
C GLN A 48 -7.58 -9.41 10.76
N THR A 49 -6.52 -9.06 11.47
CA THR A 49 -6.20 -9.62 12.78
C THR A 49 -6.15 -8.52 13.82
N THR A 50 -6.98 -8.65 14.85
CA THR A 50 -6.96 -7.84 16.08
C THR A 50 -6.53 -8.71 17.25
N PRO A 51 -6.24 -8.16 18.44
CA PRO A 51 -5.89 -8.96 19.61
C PRO A 51 -6.94 -10.02 20.01
N THR A 52 -8.20 -9.85 19.61
CA THR A 52 -9.34 -10.68 20.02
C THR A 52 -10.04 -11.40 18.87
N ASN A 53 -9.76 -11.03 17.62
CA ASN A 53 -10.47 -11.58 16.46
C ASN A 53 -9.57 -11.72 15.24
N MET A 54 -9.98 -12.61 14.33
CA MET A 54 -9.37 -12.82 13.04
C MET A 54 -10.48 -13.09 12.02
N ASP A 55 -10.62 -12.21 11.06
CA ASP A 55 -11.64 -12.29 10.00
C ASP A 55 -10.99 -12.34 8.62
N SER A 56 -11.52 -13.16 7.73
CA SER A 56 -11.02 -13.32 6.36
C SER A 56 -12.00 -12.72 5.36
N PHE A 57 -11.46 -12.03 4.38
CA PHE A 57 -12.24 -11.29 3.40
C PHE A 57 -11.73 -11.54 1.98
N ARG A 58 -12.64 -11.38 1.02
CA ARG A 58 -12.32 -11.19 -0.40
C ARG A 58 -12.85 -9.84 -0.85
N TYR A 59 -11.97 -9.05 -1.42
CA TYR A 59 -12.30 -7.74 -1.99
C TYR A 59 -11.98 -7.72 -3.48
N ARG A 60 -12.96 -7.30 -4.28
CA ARG A 60 -12.83 -7.05 -5.72
C ARG A 60 -13.04 -5.58 -5.99
N HIS A 61 -12.19 -5.00 -6.80
CA HIS A 61 -12.27 -3.62 -7.23
C HIS A 61 -12.15 -3.52 -8.74
N ILE A 62 -13.11 -2.84 -9.37
CA ILE A 62 -13.12 -2.58 -10.81
C ILE A 62 -13.45 -1.11 -11.03
N LYS A 63 -12.56 -0.40 -11.72
CA LYS A 63 -12.77 0.96 -12.17
C LYS A 63 -13.09 0.96 -13.67
N GLN A 64 -14.21 1.54 -14.04
CA GLN A 64 -14.64 1.71 -15.43
C GLN A 64 -14.99 3.18 -15.68
N GLY A 65 -14.07 3.92 -16.29
CA GLY A 65 -14.15 5.37 -16.42
C GLY A 65 -14.19 6.05 -15.05
N GLN A 66 -15.26 6.79 -14.76
CA GLN A 66 -15.46 7.46 -13.46
C GLN A 66 -16.25 6.61 -12.45
N LYS A 67 -16.69 5.42 -12.84
CA LYS A 67 -17.49 4.55 -11.96
C LYS A 67 -16.62 3.48 -11.34
N VAL A 68 -16.82 3.27 -10.03
CA VAL A 68 -16.25 2.17 -9.27
C VAL A 68 -17.30 1.12 -9.02
N TYR A 69 -16.93 -0.13 -9.22
CA TYR A 69 -17.67 -1.32 -8.84
C TYR A 69 -16.79 -2.09 -7.87
N ALA A 70 -17.32 -2.41 -6.70
CA ALA A 70 -16.55 -3.17 -5.73
C ALA A 70 -17.44 -4.18 -5.00
N GLN A 71 -16.82 -5.23 -4.48
CA GLN A 71 -17.47 -6.27 -3.70
C GLN A 71 -16.55 -6.66 -2.56
N LEU A 72 -17.08 -6.66 -1.34
CA LEU A 72 -16.41 -7.22 -0.16
C LEU A 72 -17.26 -8.38 0.35
N VAL A 73 -16.65 -9.53 0.54
CA VAL A 73 -17.30 -10.74 1.06
C VAL A 73 -16.49 -11.26 2.25
N THR A 74 -17.16 -11.55 3.36
CA THR A 74 -16.59 -12.29 4.48
C THR A 74 -16.43 -13.76 4.08
N LEU A 75 -15.26 -14.36 4.30
CA LEU A 75 -14.97 -15.74 3.91
C LEU A 75 -15.14 -16.75 5.04
N ASP A 76 -15.19 -16.28 6.28
CA ASP A 76 -15.39 -17.07 7.49
C ASP A 76 -16.43 -16.41 8.41
N GLY A 77 -16.93 -17.16 9.39
CA GLY A 77 -17.94 -16.66 10.31
C GLY A 77 -19.27 -16.34 9.67
N GLU A 78 -19.88 -15.25 10.10
CA GLU A 78 -21.18 -14.79 9.60
C GLU A 78 -21.03 -14.18 8.20
N GLN A 79 -21.70 -14.77 7.22
CA GLN A 79 -21.58 -14.34 5.83
C GLN A 79 -22.13 -12.92 5.65
N GLN A 80 -21.28 -12.01 5.22
CA GLN A 80 -21.65 -10.65 4.85
C GLN A 80 -21.13 -10.34 3.45
N GLU A 81 -21.96 -9.69 2.65
CA GLU A 81 -21.58 -9.19 1.34
C GLU A 81 -21.93 -7.70 1.24
N ILE A 82 -20.98 -6.91 0.79
CA ILE A 82 -21.16 -5.48 0.51
C ILE A 82 -20.83 -5.25 -0.96
N ILE A 83 -21.77 -4.63 -1.70
CA ILE A 83 -21.60 -4.37 -3.13
C ILE A 83 -21.71 -2.87 -3.39
N GLN A 84 -20.68 -2.32 -4.03
CA GLN A 84 -20.67 -0.95 -4.54
C GLN A 84 -20.95 -0.90 -6.03
N ARG A 85 -21.81 0.02 -6.46
CA ARG A 85 -22.10 0.36 -7.86
C ARG A 85 -22.13 1.89 -8.02
N GLY A 86 -20.98 2.48 -8.34
CA GLY A 86 -20.84 3.93 -8.29
C GLY A 86 -21.05 4.44 -6.86
N ASN A 87 -22.02 5.32 -6.65
CA ASN A 87 -22.31 5.90 -5.32
C ASN A 87 -23.24 5.06 -4.45
N LEU A 88 -23.82 3.97 -4.97
CA LEU A 88 -24.72 3.10 -4.23
C LEU A 88 -23.95 1.95 -3.59
N VAL A 89 -24.14 1.76 -2.28
CA VAL A 89 -23.55 0.65 -1.51
C VAL A 89 -24.70 -0.17 -0.91
N SER A 90 -24.75 -1.45 -1.26
CA SER A 90 -25.76 -2.41 -0.81
C SER A 90 -25.15 -3.40 0.17
N TYR A 91 -25.82 -3.66 1.27
CA TYR A 91 -25.42 -4.57 2.34
C TYR A 91 -26.35 -5.78 2.36
N PHE A 92 -25.76 -6.97 2.40
CA PHE A 92 -26.44 -8.25 2.47
C PHE A 92 -25.91 -9.06 3.64
N GLN A 93 -26.84 -9.50 4.51
CA GLN A 93 -26.54 -10.37 5.67
C GLN A 93 -27.64 -11.44 5.73
N PRO A 94 -27.34 -12.68 6.17
CA PRO A 94 -28.30 -13.79 6.16
C PRO A 94 -29.60 -13.50 6.92
N ASP A 95 -29.48 -12.92 8.11
CA ASP A 95 -30.60 -12.72 9.04
C ASP A 95 -31.16 -11.29 9.03
N SER A 96 -30.78 -10.49 8.05
CA SER A 96 -31.17 -9.09 7.95
C SER A 96 -31.74 -8.76 6.57
N ARG A 97 -32.69 -7.84 6.55
CA ARG A 97 -33.19 -7.32 5.28
C ARG A 97 -32.09 -6.52 4.58
N ALA A 98 -31.78 -6.87 3.35
CA ALA A 98 -30.84 -6.12 2.53
C ALA A 98 -31.25 -4.64 2.42
N PHE A 99 -30.27 -3.73 2.50
CA PHE A 99 -30.49 -2.29 2.36
C PHE A 99 -29.41 -1.66 1.49
N THR A 100 -29.73 -0.51 0.91
CA THR A 100 -28.82 0.25 0.06
C THR A 100 -28.74 1.68 0.55
N ILE A 101 -27.53 2.21 0.63
CA ILE A 101 -27.27 3.62 0.98
C ILE A 101 -26.54 4.32 -0.18
N ASN A 102 -26.74 5.62 -0.27
CA ASN A 102 -25.98 6.48 -1.19
C ASN A 102 -24.83 7.12 -0.42
N SER A 103 -23.80 6.35 -0.10
CA SER A 103 -22.64 6.80 0.68
C SER A 103 -21.38 7.03 -0.14
N GLY A 104 -21.36 6.52 -1.36
CA GLY A 104 -20.26 6.71 -2.29
C GLY A 104 -19.17 5.66 -2.25
N GLU A 105 -18.83 5.02 -1.12
CA GLU A 105 -17.67 4.12 -1.11
C GLU A 105 -17.79 2.95 -0.11
N ILE A 106 -17.52 1.73 -0.59
CA ILE A 106 -17.35 0.51 0.21
C ILE A 106 -16.05 0.58 1.05
N VAL A 107 -15.17 1.51 0.69
CA VAL A 107 -13.85 1.72 1.31
C VAL A 107 -13.94 1.99 2.81
N ASP A 108 -15.12 2.36 3.35
CA ASP A 108 -15.32 2.50 4.80
C ASP A 108 -15.11 1.18 5.56
N ALA A 109 -15.24 0.04 4.87
CA ALA A 109 -14.97 -1.29 5.42
C ALA A 109 -13.50 -1.74 5.23
N LEU A 110 -12.65 -0.94 4.58
CA LEU A 110 -11.25 -1.23 4.35
C LEU A 110 -10.35 -0.39 5.27
N PRO A 111 -9.09 -0.82 5.54
CA PRO A 111 -8.17 -0.07 6.40
C PRO A 111 -8.01 1.39 5.97
N ALA A 112 -8.09 2.31 6.92
CA ALA A 112 -8.04 3.77 6.65
C ALA A 112 -6.77 4.22 5.91
N VAL A 113 -5.67 3.48 6.05
CA VAL A 113 -4.39 3.75 5.39
C VAL A 113 -4.52 3.82 3.86
N ILE A 114 -5.46 3.09 3.27
CA ILE A 114 -5.69 3.05 1.81
C ILE A 114 -6.24 4.38 1.27
N ARG A 115 -6.98 5.13 2.10
CA ARG A 115 -7.66 6.39 1.74
C ARG A 115 -6.92 7.64 2.17
N THR A 116 -5.80 7.45 2.83
CA THR A 116 -5.05 8.53 3.48
C THR A 116 -4.36 9.44 2.46
N ASP A 117 -4.50 10.74 2.62
CA ASP A 117 -3.69 11.75 1.95
C ASP A 117 -2.39 11.95 2.74
N PHE A 118 -1.35 11.22 2.35
CA PHE A 118 -0.06 11.24 3.03
C PHE A 118 0.65 12.59 2.96
N SER A 119 0.36 13.40 1.94
CA SER A 119 0.94 14.74 1.83
C SER A 119 0.48 15.65 2.97
N LYS A 120 -0.79 15.51 3.39
CA LYS A 120 -1.32 16.23 4.57
C LYS A 120 -0.79 15.68 5.89
N LEU A 121 -0.47 14.38 5.94
CA LEU A 121 0.04 13.75 7.15
C LEU A 121 1.49 14.11 7.48
N SER A 122 2.28 14.62 6.53
CA SER A 122 3.70 14.97 6.73
C SER A 122 3.96 15.98 7.84
N GLN A 123 2.94 16.78 8.20
CA GLN A 123 3.03 17.68 9.34
C GLN A 123 3.07 16.94 10.69
N ASN A 124 2.43 15.77 10.78
CA ASN A 124 2.22 15.02 12.02
C ASN A 124 2.98 13.69 12.06
N TYR A 125 3.53 13.24 10.93
CA TYR A 125 4.22 11.95 10.81
C TYR A 125 5.51 12.08 10.02
N ASP A 126 6.48 11.25 10.37
CA ASP A 126 7.66 10.97 9.60
C ASP A 126 7.48 9.66 8.85
N PHE A 127 8.00 9.59 7.62
CA PHE A 127 7.93 8.42 6.74
C PHE A 127 9.33 7.86 6.54
N ILE A 128 9.55 6.61 6.93
CA ILE A 128 10.86 5.98 6.94
C ILE A 128 10.83 4.72 6.08
N LYS A 129 11.61 4.70 5.00
CA LYS A 129 11.80 3.49 4.19
C LYS A 129 12.72 2.52 4.93
N LEU A 130 12.21 1.32 5.28
CA LEU A 130 12.96 0.30 6.00
C LEU A 130 13.71 -0.66 5.07
N GLY A 131 13.34 -0.68 3.78
CA GLY A 131 13.93 -1.57 2.79
C GLY A 131 12.92 -2.52 2.17
N LYS A 132 13.42 -3.66 1.68
CA LYS A 132 12.63 -4.66 0.96
C LYS A 132 12.35 -5.86 1.83
N ASP A 133 11.17 -6.47 1.63
CA ASP A 133 10.73 -7.70 2.28
C ASP A 133 9.93 -8.56 1.28
N ARG A 134 9.32 -9.65 1.73
CA ARG A 134 8.49 -10.51 0.91
C ARG A 134 7.19 -10.88 1.63
N ILE A 135 6.06 -10.54 1.03
CA ILE A 135 4.71 -10.87 1.52
C ILE A 135 3.98 -11.71 0.47
N ALA A 136 3.41 -12.83 0.88
CA ALA A 136 2.69 -13.76 -0.01
C ALA A 136 3.46 -14.13 -1.31
N GLY A 137 4.79 -14.26 -1.22
CA GLY A 137 5.67 -14.59 -2.36
C GLY A 137 6.04 -13.38 -3.25
N ARG A 138 5.54 -12.18 -2.99
CA ARG A 138 5.80 -10.95 -3.75
C ARG A 138 6.82 -10.06 -3.03
N PHE A 139 7.68 -9.39 -3.77
CA PHE A 139 8.59 -8.40 -3.22
C PHE A 139 7.83 -7.13 -2.86
N VAL A 140 8.16 -6.57 -1.70
CA VAL A 140 7.53 -5.36 -1.17
C VAL A 140 8.55 -4.34 -0.70
N ASP A 141 8.24 -3.06 -0.86
CA ASP A 141 8.87 -1.96 -0.14
C ASP A 141 8.18 -1.78 1.21
N THR A 142 8.96 -1.72 2.29
CA THR A 142 8.44 -1.53 3.65
C THR A 142 8.65 -0.09 4.10
N ILE A 143 7.58 0.55 4.52
CA ILE A 143 7.59 1.93 5.02
C ILE A 143 7.00 1.96 6.43
N ARG A 144 7.74 2.60 7.34
CA ARG A 144 7.27 2.92 8.69
C ARG A 144 6.76 4.35 8.73
N ILE A 145 5.56 4.53 9.28
CA ILE A 145 4.90 5.82 9.47
C ILE A 145 4.90 6.08 10.97
N VAL A 146 5.69 7.06 11.42
CA VAL A 146 5.95 7.34 12.83
C VAL A 146 5.35 8.69 13.19
N PRO A 147 4.46 8.77 14.22
CA PRO A 147 3.93 10.05 14.66
C PRO A 147 5.00 10.92 15.30
N LYS A 148 4.87 12.23 15.14
CA LYS A 148 5.72 13.26 15.77
C LYS A 148 5.29 13.60 17.17
N ASP A 149 4.18 13.04 17.64
CA ASP A 149 3.61 13.23 18.97
C ASP A 149 3.28 11.91 19.66
N ASP A 150 2.79 12.01 20.89
CA ASP A 150 2.52 10.86 21.78
C ASP A 150 1.07 10.38 21.73
N PHE A 151 0.22 10.92 20.88
CA PHE A 151 -1.22 10.64 20.87
C PHE A 151 -1.69 9.77 19.72
N ARG A 152 -0.80 9.45 18.77
CA ARG A 152 -1.11 8.72 17.55
C ARG A 152 -0.41 7.37 17.49
N TYR A 153 -0.98 6.47 16.71
CA TYR A 153 -0.40 5.15 16.45
C TYR A 153 0.68 5.23 15.36
N GLN A 154 1.57 4.25 15.39
CA GLN A 154 2.54 3.99 14.33
C GLN A 154 1.94 3.00 13.32
N TYR A 155 2.45 3.01 12.09
CA TYR A 155 2.05 2.04 11.08
C TYR A 155 3.27 1.48 10.38
N LEU A 156 3.18 0.19 9.99
CA LEU A 156 4.06 -0.42 9.00
C LEU A 156 3.21 -0.77 7.78
N VAL A 157 3.66 -0.38 6.61
CA VAL A 157 2.98 -0.70 5.35
C VAL A 157 3.94 -1.39 4.40
N PHE A 158 3.45 -2.42 3.73
CA PHE A 158 4.20 -3.28 2.83
C PHE A 158 3.57 -3.17 1.45
N LEU A 159 4.26 -2.49 0.54
CA LEU A 159 3.78 -2.11 -0.77
C LEU A 159 4.39 -3.01 -1.84
N ASP A 160 3.56 -3.59 -2.68
CA ASP A 160 4.00 -4.40 -3.80
C ASP A 160 4.89 -3.58 -4.75
N GLU A 161 6.10 -4.07 -5.06
CA GLU A 161 7.04 -3.36 -5.94
C GLU A 161 6.53 -3.23 -7.37
N GLU A 162 5.75 -4.20 -7.85
CA GLU A 162 5.31 -4.24 -9.23
C GLU A 162 4.17 -3.26 -9.52
N ASN A 163 3.16 -3.23 -8.63
CA ASN A 163 1.93 -2.47 -8.88
C ASN A 163 1.59 -1.43 -7.80
N GLY A 164 2.33 -1.41 -6.68
CA GLY A 164 2.14 -0.46 -5.59
C GLY A 164 0.97 -0.78 -4.66
N LEU A 165 0.25 -1.91 -4.83
CA LEU A 165 -0.84 -2.28 -3.94
C LEU A 165 -0.34 -2.57 -2.52
N LEU A 166 -1.17 -2.24 -1.53
CA LEU A 166 -0.92 -2.62 -0.14
C LEU A 166 -1.13 -4.13 0.02
N LEU A 167 -0.10 -4.85 0.45
CA LEU A 167 -0.16 -6.28 0.74
C LEU A 167 -0.25 -6.60 2.23
N ARG A 168 0.22 -5.68 3.08
CA ARG A 168 0.09 -5.77 4.54
C ARG A 168 0.13 -4.38 5.15
N GLY A 169 -0.69 -4.16 6.17
CA GLY A 169 -0.68 -2.95 6.99
C GLY A 169 -0.78 -3.32 8.46
N ASP A 170 0.18 -2.90 9.27
CA ASP A 170 0.21 -3.11 10.70
C ASP A 170 -0.03 -1.79 11.43
N MET A 171 -0.94 -1.76 12.38
CA MET A 171 -1.09 -0.67 13.33
C MET A 171 -0.43 -1.05 14.65
N LEU A 172 0.46 -0.20 15.13
CA LEU A 172 1.26 -0.44 16.33
C LEU A 172 0.99 0.64 17.37
N ASP A 173 1.04 0.27 18.65
CA ASP A 173 1.09 1.23 19.74
C ASP A 173 2.46 1.95 19.81
N ARG A 174 2.66 2.78 20.80
CA ARG A 174 3.87 3.57 21.00
C ARG A 174 5.10 2.70 21.30
N GLU A 175 4.90 1.59 21.99
CA GLU A 175 5.91 0.61 22.36
C GLU A 175 6.24 -0.34 21.21
N GLY A 176 5.50 -0.25 20.09
CA GLY A 176 5.67 -1.08 18.89
C GLY A 176 4.92 -2.42 18.97
N LYS A 177 3.96 -2.56 19.90
CA LYS A 177 3.11 -3.74 19.98
C LYS A 177 2.03 -3.67 18.91
N LEU A 178 1.81 -4.80 18.23
CA LEU A 178 0.77 -4.94 17.22
C LEU A 178 -0.63 -4.81 17.83
N LEU A 179 -1.45 -3.92 17.26
CA LEU A 179 -2.85 -3.69 17.64
C LEU A 179 -3.82 -4.21 16.57
N ASP A 180 -3.47 -4.04 15.29
CA ASP A 180 -4.28 -4.46 14.13
C ASP A 180 -3.34 -4.78 12.96
N GLN A 181 -3.75 -5.75 12.13
CA GLN A 181 -3.02 -6.15 10.92
C GLN A 181 -4.00 -6.46 9.79
#